data_93e07d821ecae0cb3e7fb6a0c6c0ab70
#
_entry.id   93e07d821ecae0cb3e7fb6a0c6c0ab70
#
_cell.length_a   1.000
_cell.length_b   1.000
_cell.length_c   1.000
_cell.angle_alpha   90.00
_cell.angle_beta   90.00
_cell.angle_gamma   90.00
#
_symmetry.space_group_name_H-M   'P 1'
#
loop_
_entity.id
_entity.type
_entity.pdbx_description
1 polymer ?
#
loop_
_entity_poly.entity_id
_entity_poly.type
_entity_poly.pdbx_seq_one_letter_code
_entity_poly.pdbx_strand_id
1 'polypeptide(L)'
;MFAIRPIRLFVMASLLAAPAAHAGDLKGNPEKGKELFTTTACITCHGVTKEDNSKVGPNLVGVLGRKAGSKPALLGSENLKKYGVIWSPETLDEFLADPNAKVPGTAMVGILADPQQRADVIAYLSTLKE
;
A
#
# COMPACT_ATOMS: atom_id res chain seq x y z
N MET A 1 16.06 11.00 -66.78
CA MET A 1 14.87 10.59 -66.00
C MET A 1 15.36 10.25 -64.62
N PHE A 2 15.31 11.21 -63.66
CA PHE A 2 15.69 10.97 -62.27
C PHE A 2 14.44 10.71 -61.43
N ALA A 3 14.31 9.51 -60.88
CA ALA A 3 13.22 9.11 -60.03
C ALA A 3 13.50 9.59 -58.59
N ILE A 4 12.71 10.58 -58.13
CA ILE A 4 12.76 11.06 -56.75
C ILE A 4 11.97 10.07 -55.86
N ARG A 5 12.66 9.37 -54.97
CA ARG A 5 12.04 8.48 -53.98
C ARG A 5 11.57 9.35 -52.78
N PRO A 6 10.31 9.23 -52.36
CA PRO A 6 9.86 9.96 -51.18
C PRO A 6 10.44 9.37 -49.90
N ILE A 7 11.14 10.19 -49.14
CA ILE A 7 11.61 9.85 -47.79
C ILE A 7 10.38 9.82 -46.87
N ARG A 8 9.98 8.64 -46.42
CA ARG A 8 8.96 8.48 -45.38
C ARG A 8 9.58 8.80 -44.05
N LEU A 9 9.22 9.98 -43.52
CA LEU A 9 9.55 10.41 -42.16
C LEU A 9 8.71 9.55 -41.19
N PHE A 10 9.35 8.59 -40.53
CA PHE A 10 8.74 7.87 -39.41
C PHE A 10 8.79 8.78 -38.18
N VAL A 11 7.67 9.41 -37.83
CA VAL A 11 7.51 10.09 -36.54
C VAL A 11 7.30 9.01 -35.49
N MET A 12 8.35 8.64 -34.76
CA MET A 12 8.23 7.83 -33.56
C MET A 12 7.59 8.69 -32.47
N ALA A 13 6.31 8.47 -32.22
CA ALA A 13 5.64 9.03 -31.04
C ALA A 13 6.18 8.30 -29.81
N SER A 14 7.11 8.93 -29.10
CA SER A 14 7.54 8.47 -27.78
C SER A 14 6.39 8.68 -26.81
N LEU A 15 5.71 7.59 -26.44
CA LEU A 15 4.80 7.60 -25.27
C LEU A 15 5.68 7.81 -24.03
N LEU A 16 5.70 9.01 -23.50
CA LEU A 16 6.21 9.27 -22.16
C LEU A 16 5.20 8.65 -21.17
N ALA A 17 5.53 7.48 -20.65
CA ALA A 17 4.82 6.93 -19.51
C ALA A 17 5.09 7.85 -18.30
N ALA A 18 4.06 8.53 -17.80
CA ALA A 18 4.18 9.28 -16.56
C ALA A 18 4.51 8.30 -15.40
N PRO A 19 5.46 8.64 -14.53
CA PRO A 19 5.74 7.79 -13.37
C PRO A 19 4.50 7.71 -12.49
N ALA A 20 4.14 6.50 -12.07
CA ALA A 20 3.08 6.31 -11.09
C ALA A 20 3.52 6.92 -9.76
N ALA A 21 2.74 7.89 -9.25
CA ALA A 21 3.01 8.49 -7.95
C ALA A 21 2.82 7.43 -6.84
N HIS A 22 3.83 7.26 -5.99
CA HIS A 22 3.77 6.41 -4.81
C HIS A 22 3.36 7.25 -3.60
N ALA A 23 2.64 6.67 -2.65
CA ALA A 23 2.23 7.39 -1.44
C ALA A 23 3.44 7.84 -0.59
N GLY A 24 4.60 7.18 -0.73
CA GLY A 24 5.86 7.60 -0.10
C GLY A 24 6.35 8.99 -0.53
N ASP A 25 5.97 9.44 -1.74
CA ASP A 25 6.31 10.75 -2.29
C ASP A 25 5.28 11.83 -1.92
N LEU A 26 4.14 11.44 -1.33
CA LEU A 26 3.05 12.33 -0.97
C LEU A 26 3.07 12.61 0.54
N LYS A 27 2.77 13.87 0.90
CA LYS A 27 2.58 14.23 2.30
C LYS A 27 1.22 13.72 2.79
N GLY A 28 1.23 12.73 3.67
CA GLY A 28 0.02 12.19 4.30
C GLY A 28 -0.49 13.06 5.43
N ASN A 29 -1.82 13.07 5.62
CA ASN A 29 -2.50 13.72 6.73
C ASN A 29 -3.05 12.64 7.69
N PRO A 30 -2.53 12.56 8.94
CA PRO A 30 -2.94 11.50 9.87
C PRO A 30 -4.39 11.59 10.32
N GLU A 31 -4.99 12.78 10.35
CA GLU A 31 -6.40 12.93 10.73
C GLU A 31 -7.32 12.39 9.65
N LYS A 32 -7.04 12.72 8.39
CA LYS A 32 -7.75 12.12 7.24
C LYS A 32 -7.52 10.62 7.17
N GLY A 33 -6.31 10.17 7.44
CA GLY A 33 -5.98 8.75 7.50
C GLY A 33 -6.77 8.02 8.58
N LYS A 34 -6.94 8.61 9.75
CA LYS A 34 -7.79 8.08 10.82
C LYS A 34 -9.26 7.99 10.38
N GLU A 35 -9.78 9.04 9.77
CA GLU A 35 -11.14 9.05 9.24
C GLU A 35 -11.33 7.91 8.21
N LEU A 36 -10.46 7.82 7.21
CA LEU A 36 -10.47 6.74 6.22
C LEU A 36 -10.42 5.36 6.87
N PHE A 37 -9.52 5.17 7.84
CA PHE A 37 -9.36 3.90 8.55
C PHE A 37 -10.65 3.48 9.27
N THR A 38 -11.34 4.43 9.91
CA THR A 38 -12.56 4.15 10.70
C THR A 38 -13.83 4.05 9.85
N THR A 39 -13.86 4.68 8.68
CA THR A 39 -15.03 4.66 7.78
C THR A 39 -14.95 3.59 6.68
N THR A 40 -13.79 2.95 6.52
CA THR A 40 -13.59 1.85 5.58
C THR A 40 -13.51 0.49 6.29
N ALA A 41 -13.25 -0.58 5.54
CA ALA A 41 -13.15 -1.93 6.09
C ALA A 41 -11.93 -2.17 7.00
N CYS A 42 -10.98 -1.24 7.12
CA CYS A 42 -9.77 -1.40 7.91
C CYS A 42 -10.07 -1.72 9.38
N ILE A 43 -10.91 -0.91 10.03
CA ILE A 43 -11.27 -1.06 11.45
C ILE A 43 -12.05 -2.36 11.74
N THR A 44 -12.69 -2.94 10.73
CA THR A 44 -13.38 -4.21 10.87
C THR A 44 -12.43 -5.36 11.16
N CYS A 45 -11.24 -5.33 10.57
CA CYS A 45 -10.25 -6.41 10.65
C CYS A 45 -9.04 -6.10 11.53
N HIS A 46 -8.74 -4.83 11.81
CA HIS A 46 -7.53 -4.43 12.52
C HIS A 46 -7.82 -3.65 13.80
N GLY A 47 -7.15 -4.04 14.90
CA GLY A 47 -7.09 -3.27 16.12
C GLY A 47 -6.04 -2.15 16.02
N VAL A 48 -6.31 -1.02 16.68
CA VAL A 48 -5.43 0.17 16.73
C VAL A 48 -5.18 0.69 18.14
N THR A 49 -5.59 -0.08 19.14
CA THR A 49 -5.23 0.11 20.54
C THR A 49 -4.49 -1.11 21.06
N LYS A 50 -3.69 -0.97 22.11
CA LYS A 50 -2.89 -2.08 22.67
C LYS A 50 -3.76 -3.26 23.15
N GLU A 51 -4.96 -2.97 23.57
CA GLU A 51 -5.92 -3.92 24.16
C GLU A 51 -6.74 -4.65 23.07
N ASP A 52 -6.88 -4.06 21.89
CA ASP A 52 -7.72 -4.62 20.82
C ASP A 52 -6.97 -5.67 19.99
N ASN A 53 -6.94 -6.90 20.52
CA ASN A 53 -6.34 -8.06 19.88
C ASN A 53 -7.39 -9.11 19.45
N SER A 54 -8.66 -8.72 19.40
CA SER A 54 -9.78 -9.62 19.09
C SER A 54 -10.12 -9.71 17.60
N LYS A 55 -9.47 -8.90 16.77
CA LYS A 55 -9.76 -8.81 15.34
C LYS A 55 -9.13 -9.95 14.54
N VAL A 56 -9.68 -10.20 13.35
CA VAL A 56 -9.19 -11.27 12.46
C VAL A 56 -7.82 -10.96 11.84
N GLY A 57 -7.53 -9.70 11.63
CA GLY A 57 -6.22 -9.21 11.17
C GLY A 57 -5.28 -8.87 12.33
N PRO A 58 -3.99 -8.64 12.06
CA PRO A 58 -3.05 -8.24 13.10
C PRO A 58 -3.37 -6.85 13.65
N ASN A 59 -3.08 -6.66 14.95
CA ASN A 59 -3.10 -5.35 15.57
C ASN A 59 -2.03 -4.45 14.93
N LEU A 60 -2.37 -3.20 14.63
CA LEU A 60 -1.52 -2.27 13.88
C LEU A 60 -0.76 -1.27 14.75
N VAL A 61 -0.91 -1.33 16.09
CA VAL A 61 -0.05 -0.53 16.98
C VAL A 61 1.41 -0.92 16.77
N GLY A 62 2.26 0.07 16.49
CA GLY A 62 3.69 -0.15 16.22
C GLY A 62 3.97 -0.86 14.88
N VAL A 63 3.07 -0.80 13.90
CA VAL A 63 3.26 -1.49 12.62
C VAL A 63 4.47 -1.01 11.84
N LEU A 64 4.75 0.29 11.82
CA LEU A 64 5.95 0.83 11.16
C LEU A 64 7.22 0.38 11.90
N GLY A 65 8.17 -0.13 11.14
CA GLY A 65 9.42 -0.71 11.65
C GLY A 65 9.30 -2.17 12.08
N ARG A 66 8.12 -2.76 12.05
CA ARG A 66 7.86 -4.16 12.43
C ARG A 66 7.98 -5.09 11.23
N LYS A 67 8.47 -6.31 11.47
CA LYS A 67 8.53 -7.35 10.44
C LYS A 67 7.13 -7.85 10.08
N ALA A 68 6.86 -8.00 8.79
CA ALA A 68 5.61 -8.58 8.29
C ALA A 68 5.39 -9.98 8.88
N GLY A 69 4.15 -10.26 9.32
CA GLY A 69 3.78 -11.53 9.93
C GLY A 69 4.28 -11.76 11.34
N SER A 70 4.92 -10.78 12.00
CA SER A 70 5.43 -10.93 13.38
C SER A 70 4.35 -10.82 14.46
N LYS A 71 3.23 -10.16 14.18
CA LYS A 71 2.06 -10.16 15.11
C LYS A 71 1.08 -11.26 14.71
N PRO A 72 0.47 -11.94 15.69
CA PRO A 72 -0.56 -12.94 15.41
C PRO A 72 -1.75 -12.36 14.66
N ALA A 73 -2.30 -13.15 13.77
CA ALA A 73 -3.58 -12.90 13.10
C ALA A 73 -4.27 -14.21 12.86
N LEU A 74 -5.60 -14.21 12.87
CA LEU A 74 -6.39 -15.42 12.59
C LEU A 74 -6.29 -15.82 11.12
N LEU A 75 -6.11 -14.84 10.21
CA LEU A 75 -6.04 -15.06 8.78
C LEU A 75 -4.74 -14.48 8.18
N GLY A 76 -4.12 -15.25 7.29
CA GLY A 76 -3.08 -14.74 6.37
C GLY A 76 -1.69 -14.53 6.97
N SER A 77 -1.45 -14.87 8.24
CA SER A 77 -0.16 -14.62 8.91
C SER A 77 1.02 -15.36 8.27
N GLU A 78 0.81 -16.58 7.76
CA GLU A 78 1.89 -17.37 7.14
C GLU A 78 2.40 -16.77 5.83
N ASN A 79 1.51 -16.22 5.00
CA ASN A 79 1.89 -15.55 3.75
C ASN A 79 2.66 -14.25 4.04
N LEU A 80 2.25 -13.51 5.08
CA LEU A 80 2.98 -12.32 5.53
C LEU A 80 4.35 -12.67 6.11
N LYS A 81 4.49 -13.78 6.83
CA LYS A 81 5.80 -14.27 7.31
C LYS A 81 6.74 -14.59 6.17
N LYS A 82 6.24 -15.23 5.11
CA LYS A 82 7.03 -15.51 3.89
C LYS A 82 7.44 -14.23 3.17
N TYR A 83 6.56 -13.25 3.10
CA TYR A 83 6.87 -11.94 2.53
C TYR A 83 7.97 -11.24 3.32
N GLY A 84 7.92 -11.24 4.65
CA GLY A 84 9.02 -11.01 5.58
C GLY A 84 9.69 -9.63 5.54
N VAL A 85 9.13 -8.64 4.85
CA VAL A 85 9.67 -7.27 4.82
C VAL A 85 9.53 -6.58 6.17
N ILE A 86 10.34 -5.56 6.39
CA ILE A 86 10.10 -4.57 7.46
C ILE A 86 9.12 -3.53 6.91
N TRP A 87 8.04 -3.29 7.65
CA TRP A 87 7.07 -2.29 7.24
C TRP A 87 7.65 -0.89 7.32
N SER A 88 7.80 -0.25 6.17
CA SER A 88 8.11 1.17 5.99
C SER A 88 6.94 1.86 5.28
N PRO A 89 6.92 3.20 5.17
CA PRO A 89 5.92 3.88 4.37
C PRO A 89 5.84 3.34 2.94
N GLU A 90 6.98 3.05 2.31
CA GLU A 90 7.07 2.56 0.93
C GLU A 90 6.52 1.13 0.81
N THR A 91 6.93 0.21 1.69
CA THR A 91 6.46 -1.18 1.65
C THR A 91 4.98 -1.28 2.01
N LEU A 92 4.47 -0.41 2.89
CA LEU A 92 3.04 -0.30 3.17
C LEU A 92 2.26 0.25 1.99
N ASP A 93 2.77 1.28 1.30
CA ASP A 93 2.13 1.81 0.11
C ASP A 93 1.96 0.76 -0.98
N GLU A 94 3.03 0.04 -1.28
CA GLU A 94 3.01 -1.03 -2.27
C GLU A 94 2.02 -2.15 -1.89
N PHE A 95 2.00 -2.54 -0.62
CA PHE A 95 1.09 -3.57 -0.12
C PHE A 95 -0.37 -3.10 -0.13
N LEU A 96 -0.66 -1.87 0.30
CA LEU A 96 -2.01 -1.31 0.33
C LEU A 96 -2.56 -1.06 -1.08
N ALA A 97 -1.69 -0.79 -2.06
CA ALA A 97 -2.09 -0.62 -3.46
C ALA A 97 -2.62 -1.93 -4.06
N ASP A 98 -1.93 -3.04 -3.82
CA ASP A 98 -2.36 -4.37 -4.27
C ASP A 98 -1.82 -5.46 -3.31
N PRO A 99 -2.58 -5.81 -2.27
CA PRO A 99 -2.15 -6.80 -1.28
C PRO A 99 -1.85 -8.16 -1.89
N ASN A 100 -2.65 -8.63 -2.86
CA ASN A 100 -2.47 -9.95 -3.47
C ASN A 100 -1.26 -10.01 -4.42
N ALA A 101 -0.93 -8.92 -5.10
CA ALA A 101 0.28 -8.86 -5.92
C ALA A 101 1.55 -8.96 -5.05
N LYS A 102 1.53 -8.35 -3.86
CA LYS A 102 2.69 -8.38 -2.94
C LYS A 102 2.73 -9.64 -2.07
N VAL A 103 1.59 -10.09 -1.61
CA VAL A 103 1.44 -11.25 -0.73
C VAL A 103 0.36 -12.18 -1.29
N PRO A 104 0.69 -13.01 -2.28
CA PRO A 104 -0.28 -13.94 -2.87
C PRO A 104 -0.95 -14.81 -1.81
N GLY A 105 -2.28 -14.91 -1.86
CA GLY A 105 -3.08 -15.67 -0.89
C GLY A 105 -3.33 -14.93 0.43
N THR A 106 -3.01 -13.64 0.52
CA THR A 106 -3.44 -12.83 1.68
C THR A 106 -4.96 -12.73 1.74
N ALA A 107 -5.51 -12.71 2.96
CA ALA A 107 -6.94 -12.44 3.16
C ALA A 107 -7.28 -10.94 3.04
N MET A 108 -6.28 -10.07 3.04
CA MET A 108 -6.50 -8.64 2.89
C MET A 108 -6.84 -8.28 1.44
N VAL A 109 -7.86 -7.45 1.27
CA VAL A 109 -8.29 -6.94 -0.04
C VAL A 109 -7.80 -5.51 -0.24
N GLY A 110 -7.49 -5.14 -1.49
CA GLY A 110 -7.11 -3.77 -1.84
C GLY A 110 -8.33 -2.87 -1.89
N ILE A 111 -8.34 -1.85 -1.05
CA ILE A 111 -9.45 -0.88 -0.94
C ILE A 111 -8.98 0.57 -1.08
N LEU A 112 -7.69 0.82 -1.20
CA LEU A 112 -7.08 2.14 -1.29
C LEU A 112 -6.35 2.32 -2.62
N ALA A 113 -7.12 2.47 -3.70
CA ALA A 113 -6.56 2.70 -5.04
C ALA A 113 -5.88 4.08 -5.17
N ASP A 114 -6.39 5.09 -4.46
CA ASP A 114 -5.88 6.45 -4.49
C ASP A 114 -4.56 6.58 -3.70
N PRO A 115 -3.45 7.05 -4.30
CA PRO A 115 -2.17 7.20 -3.62
C PRO A 115 -2.21 8.18 -2.44
N GLN A 116 -3.01 9.27 -2.52
CA GLN A 116 -3.13 10.22 -1.43
C GLN A 116 -3.86 9.61 -0.22
N GLN A 117 -4.90 8.82 -0.47
CA GLN A 117 -5.59 8.09 0.61
C GLN A 117 -4.64 7.09 1.29
N ARG A 118 -3.79 6.39 0.54
CA ARG A 118 -2.77 5.51 1.12
C ARG A 118 -1.75 6.29 1.95
N ALA A 119 -1.27 7.44 1.44
CA ALA A 119 -0.37 8.31 2.19
C ALA A 119 -0.99 8.79 3.51
N ASP A 120 -2.26 9.18 3.50
CA ASP A 120 -3.00 9.62 4.67
C ASP A 120 -3.14 8.49 5.71
N VAL A 121 -3.52 7.28 5.27
CA VAL A 121 -3.60 6.10 6.15
C VAL A 121 -2.23 5.73 6.72
N ILE A 122 -1.17 5.73 5.92
CA ILE A 122 0.20 5.45 6.39
C ILE A 122 0.64 6.49 7.42
N ALA A 123 0.33 7.77 7.20
CA ALA A 123 0.58 8.83 8.17
C ALA A 123 -0.14 8.58 9.50
N TYR A 124 -1.41 8.15 9.45
CA TYR A 124 -2.14 7.75 10.65
C TYR A 124 -1.49 6.55 11.34
N LEU A 125 -1.17 5.48 10.62
CA LEU A 125 -0.51 4.30 11.18
C LEU A 125 0.83 4.65 11.85
N SER A 126 1.54 5.65 11.35
CA SER A 126 2.80 6.13 11.93
C SER A 126 2.62 6.77 13.33
N THR A 127 1.40 7.18 13.68
CA THR A 127 1.08 7.72 14.99
C THR A 127 0.81 6.64 16.03
N LEU A 128 0.54 5.39 15.62
CA LEU A 128 0.21 4.27 16.50
C LEU A 128 1.49 3.67 17.10
N LYS A 129 2.00 4.26 18.19
CA LYS A 129 3.21 3.81 18.88
C LYS A 129 2.88 2.81 19.99
N GLU A 130 3.83 1.86 20.22
CA GLU A 130 3.80 0.93 21.37
C GLU A 130 4.05 1.64 22.71
#